data_1f3dd31876f131b593e5c437fb3d0f9e
#
_entry.id   1f3dd31876f131b593e5c437fb3d0f9e
#
_cell.length_a   1.000
_cell.length_b   1.000
_cell.length_c   1.000
_cell.angle_alpha   90.00
_cell.angle_beta   90.00
_cell.angle_gamma   90.00
#
_symmetry.space_group_name_H-M   'P 1'
#
loop_
_entity.id
_entity.type
_entity.pdbx_description
1 polymer ?
#
loop_
_entity_poly.entity_id
_entity_poly.type
_entity_poly.pdbx_seq_one_letter_code
_entity_poly.pdbx_strand_id
1 'polypeptide(L)'
;MPECPLLVSPVSEADQVAVLHRGEAEMGFVRLPVERDGLNVIELYAEIPVVVAPKDHEIAVFDEVPVSELAAEYLLQDPDLFPQWRDISDQIRDGTRRPLPPMETLDAALDLVEAGLGILILPMSVARQFSRKSLRARPVTGVPEPRIGLAWLEGSTDPVIEEFIGVVRGRTAQSSRQPSVQAAQDAAPKKVRGSAGKGGSTGAARVPAKAAGKGSGKSTTTAGGTAGRGTRSASKGAKASGGKPKGHASKRGRR
;
A
#
# COMPACT_ATOMS: atom_id res chain seq x y z
N MET A 1 1.51 6.23 29.60
CA MET A 1 0.58 5.09 29.53
C MET A 1 0.84 4.20 30.73
N PRO A 2 -0.18 3.74 31.47
CA PRO A 2 0.00 2.54 32.23
C PRO A 2 0.53 1.49 31.24
N GLU A 3 1.50 0.68 31.67
CA GLU A 3 2.09 -0.36 30.86
C GLU A 3 1.01 -1.43 30.56
N CYS A 4 0.21 -1.20 29.52
CA CYS A 4 -0.70 -2.21 29.01
C CYS A 4 0.11 -3.10 28.06
N PRO A 5 0.33 -4.37 28.42
CA PRO A 5 1.07 -5.28 27.56
C PRO A 5 0.26 -5.53 26.27
N LEU A 6 0.87 -5.28 25.12
CA LEU A 6 0.27 -5.59 23.81
C LEU A 6 0.70 -7.00 23.40
N LEU A 7 -0.26 -7.91 23.33
CA LEU A 7 -0.06 -9.24 22.76
C LEU A 7 -0.52 -9.22 21.30
N VAL A 8 0.38 -9.57 20.37
CA VAL A 8 0.08 -9.62 18.94
C VAL A 8 0.18 -11.06 18.46
N SER A 9 -0.88 -11.56 17.84
CA SER A 9 -0.95 -12.90 17.27
C SER A 9 -1.29 -12.83 15.78
N PRO A 10 -0.62 -13.60 14.92
CA PRO A 10 -0.97 -13.69 13.51
C PRO A 10 -2.26 -14.51 13.36
N VAL A 11 -3.12 -14.06 12.44
CA VAL A 11 -4.41 -14.70 12.14
C VAL A 11 -4.55 -14.80 10.62
N SER A 12 -5.15 -15.88 10.14
CA SER A 12 -5.46 -16.04 8.70
C SER A 12 -6.51 -15.00 8.27
N GLU A 13 -6.51 -14.64 7.00
CA GLU A 13 -7.52 -13.74 6.44
C GLU A 13 -8.94 -14.31 6.59
N ALA A 14 -9.09 -15.63 6.48
CA ALA A 14 -10.37 -16.30 6.67
C ALA A 14 -10.90 -16.20 8.11
N ASP A 15 -10.00 -16.13 9.11
CA ASP A 15 -10.37 -16.09 10.52
C ASP A 15 -10.40 -14.68 11.12
N GLN A 16 -9.98 -13.66 10.39
CA GLN A 16 -9.74 -12.30 10.89
C GLN A 16 -10.96 -11.67 11.61
N VAL A 17 -12.17 -12.01 11.20
CA VAL A 17 -13.42 -11.56 11.83
C VAL A 17 -13.84 -12.52 12.94
N ALA A 18 -13.71 -13.82 12.70
CA ALA A 18 -14.16 -14.86 13.64
C ALA A 18 -13.44 -14.79 14.99
N VAL A 19 -12.14 -14.45 15.01
CA VAL A 19 -11.36 -14.29 16.27
C VAL A 19 -11.89 -13.16 17.15
N LEU A 20 -12.41 -12.09 16.54
CA LEU A 20 -13.03 -10.97 17.25
C LEU A 20 -14.36 -11.40 17.88
N HIS A 21 -15.22 -12.06 17.11
CA HIS A 21 -16.51 -12.57 17.61
C HIS A 21 -16.36 -13.61 18.69
N ARG A 22 -15.27 -14.42 18.68
CA ARG A 22 -14.97 -15.38 19.75
C ARG A 22 -14.33 -14.74 20.98
N GLY A 23 -14.00 -13.45 20.92
CA GLY A 23 -13.31 -12.76 22.02
C GLY A 23 -11.86 -13.23 22.23
N GLU A 24 -11.24 -13.83 21.21
CA GLU A 24 -9.83 -14.27 21.26
C GLU A 24 -8.88 -13.09 21.05
N ALA A 25 -9.38 -12.02 20.45
CA ALA A 25 -8.70 -10.73 20.32
C ALA A 25 -9.70 -9.60 20.56
N GLU A 26 -9.25 -8.52 21.19
CA GLU A 26 -10.06 -7.33 21.45
C GLU A 26 -10.14 -6.42 20.20
N MET A 27 -9.07 -6.43 19.40
CA MET A 27 -8.94 -5.68 18.16
C MET A 27 -8.18 -6.50 17.13
N GLY A 28 -8.44 -6.26 15.84
CA GLY A 28 -7.72 -6.89 14.75
C GLY A 28 -7.45 -5.95 13.60
N PHE A 29 -6.25 -6.03 13.01
CA PHE A 29 -6.02 -5.50 11.68
C PHE A 29 -6.67 -6.46 10.68
N VAL A 30 -7.55 -5.92 9.83
CA VAL A 30 -8.33 -6.71 8.88
C VAL A 30 -8.11 -6.22 7.46
N ARG A 31 -8.11 -7.14 6.50
CA ARG A 31 -8.16 -6.83 5.08
C ARG A 31 -9.59 -6.57 4.66
N LEU A 32 -9.82 -5.43 4.05
CA LEU A 32 -11.14 -5.04 3.56
C LEU A 32 -11.36 -5.55 2.14
N PRO A 33 -12.61 -5.88 1.77
CA PRO A 33 -13.83 -5.75 2.56
C PRO A 33 -14.02 -6.88 3.59
N VAL A 34 -14.68 -6.57 4.70
CA VAL A 34 -15.14 -7.54 5.70
C VAL A 34 -16.60 -7.31 6.02
N GLU A 35 -17.27 -8.36 6.47
CA GLU A 35 -18.59 -8.21 7.08
C GLU A 35 -18.47 -7.40 8.36
N ARG A 36 -19.38 -6.44 8.53
CA ARG A 36 -19.32 -5.46 9.65
C ARG A 36 -20.35 -5.76 10.72
N ASP A 37 -21.06 -6.88 10.62
CA ASP A 37 -22.11 -7.21 11.57
C ASP A 37 -21.53 -7.36 12.97
N GLY A 38 -21.98 -6.52 13.90
CA GLY A 38 -21.46 -6.46 15.27
C GLY A 38 -20.03 -5.91 15.40
N LEU A 39 -19.46 -5.31 14.36
CA LEU A 39 -18.10 -4.76 14.35
C LEU A 39 -18.05 -3.28 14.03
N ASN A 40 -17.26 -2.56 14.79
CA ASN A 40 -16.73 -1.27 14.40
C ASN A 40 -15.50 -1.49 13.51
N VAL A 41 -15.47 -0.83 12.36
CA VAL A 41 -14.34 -0.93 11.42
C VAL A 41 -13.94 0.46 10.97
N ILE A 42 -12.67 0.79 11.11
CA ILE A 42 -12.07 2.00 10.56
C ILE A 42 -11.02 1.63 9.50
N GLU A 43 -11.11 2.23 8.33
CA GLU A 43 -10.07 2.12 7.31
C GLU A 43 -8.85 2.93 7.74
N LEU A 44 -7.65 2.34 7.61
CA LEU A 44 -6.40 2.96 8.01
C LEU A 44 -5.56 3.39 6.82
N TYR A 45 -5.28 2.47 5.91
CA TYR A 45 -4.45 2.72 4.73
C TYR A 45 -4.70 1.69 3.63
N ALA A 46 -4.28 2.03 2.42
CA ALA A 46 -4.22 1.12 1.30
C ALA A 46 -2.79 0.59 1.11
N GLU A 47 -2.66 -0.65 0.66
CA GLU A 47 -1.39 -1.28 0.30
C GLU A 47 -1.21 -1.30 -1.22
N ILE A 48 0.02 -1.19 -1.66
CA ILE A 48 0.36 -1.30 -3.07
C ILE A 48 0.30 -2.78 -3.47
N PRO A 49 -0.50 -3.16 -4.47
CA PRO A 49 -0.45 -4.50 -5.04
C PRO A 49 0.84 -4.67 -5.85
N VAL A 50 1.48 -5.82 -5.72
CA VAL A 50 2.70 -6.15 -6.46
C VAL A 50 2.57 -7.50 -7.15
N VAL A 51 3.09 -7.62 -8.37
CA VAL A 51 3.31 -8.91 -9.00
C VAL A 51 4.63 -9.48 -8.53
N VAL A 52 4.62 -10.77 -8.18
CA VAL A 52 5.81 -11.53 -7.79
C VAL A 52 6.10 -12.54 -8.91
N ALA A 53 7.32 -12.48 -9.44
CA ALA A 53 7.81 -13.33 -10.53
C ALA A 53 9.28 -13.71 -10.30
N PRO A 54 9.83 -14.69 -11.03
CA PRO A 54 11.27 -14.98 -11.03
C PRO A 54 12.10 -13.74 -11.34
N LYS A 55 13.28 -13.63 -10.74
CA LYS A 55 14.17 -12.45 -10.93
C LYS A 55 14.58 -12.23 -12.40
N ASP A 56 14.62 -13.29 -13.19
CA ASP A 56 15.02 -13.29 -14.60
C ASP A 56 13.80 -13.17 -15.54
N HIS A 57 12.60 -12.99 -14.99
CA HIS A 57 11.38 -12.77 -15.74
C HIS A 57 11.36 -11.36 -16.36
N GLU A 58 10.75 -11.21 -17.52
CA GLU A 58 10.67 -9.91 -18.22
C GLU A 58 10.00 -8.81 -17.38
N ILE A 59 9.04 -9.17 -16.52
CA ILE A 59 8.40 -8.26 -15.57
C ILE A 59 9.42 -7.59 -14.64
N ALA A 60 10.54 -8.23 -14.34
CA ALA A 60 11.53 -7.72 -13.41
C ALA A 60 12.26 -6.44 -13.88
N VAL A 61 12.21 -6.13 -15.19
CA VAL A 61 12.86 -4.93 -15.76
C VAL A 61 12.01 -3.66 -15.61
N PHE A 62 10.72 -3.80 -15.34
CA PHE A 62 9.82 -2.65 -15.16
C PHE A 62 9.91 -2.11 -13.73
N ASP A 63 9.70 -0.82 -13.56
CA ASP A 63 9.51 -0.20 -12.25
C ASP A 63 8.07 -0.39 -11.75
N GLU A 64 7.10 -0.31 -12.66
CA GLU A 64 5.67 -0.60 -12.45
C GLU A 64 5.15 -1.42 -13.62
N VAL A 65 4.23 -2.34 -13.36
CA VAL A 65 3.66 -3.25 -14.35
C VAL A 65 2.17 -2.97 -14.50
N PRO A 66 1.71 -2.45 -15.63
CA PRO A 66 0.28 -2.40 -15.91
C PRO A 66 -0.31 -3.82 -15.93
N VAL A 67 -1.52 -4.00 -15.40
CA VAL A 67 -2.19 -5.32 -15.42
C VAL A 67 -2.31 -5.90 -16.83
N SER A 68 -2.40 -5.04 -17.84
CA SER A 68 -2.42 -5.45 -19.26
C SER A 68 -1.21 -6.25 -19.70
N GLU A 69 -0.03 -5.98 -19.13
CA GLU A 69 1.20 -6.73 -19.43
C GLU A 69 1.19 -8.15 -18.83
N LEU A 70 0.23 -8.43 -17.93
CA LEU A 70 0.06 -9.73 -17.30
C LEU A 70 -0.96 -10.63 -18.03
N ALA A 71 -1.46 -10.21 -19.18
CA ALA A 71 -2.53 -10.94 -19.89
C ALA A 71 -2.13 -12.35 -20.33
N ALA A 72 -0.87 -12.53 -20.73
CA ALA A 72 -0.31 -13.82 -21.15
C ALA A 72 0.18 -14.68 -19.96
N GLU A 73 0.34 -14.08 -18.78
CA GLU A 73 0.90 -14.76 -17.62
C GLU A 73 -0.07 -15.72 -16.95
N TYR A 74 0.45 -16.80 -16.37
CA TYR A 74 -0.35 -17.72 -15.58
C TYR A 74 -0.42 -17.25 -14.12
N LEU A 75 -1.57 -16.71 -13.73
CA LEU A 75 -1.82 -16.30 -12.34
C LEU A 75 -2.09 -17.52 -11.47
N LEU A 76 -1.25 -17.75 -10.46
CA LEU A 76 -1.36 -18.83 -9.47
C LEU A 76 -2.37 -18.49 -8.35
N GLN A 77 -3.46 -17.85 -8.70
CA GLN A 77 -4.53 -17.43 -7.79
C GLN A 77 -5.87 -17.58 -8.49
N ASP A 78 -6.95 -17.57 -7.69
CA ASP A 78 -8.29 -17.55 -8.24
C ASP A 78 -8.49 -16.27 -9.07
N PRO A 79 -8.88 -16.39 -10.35
CA PRO A 79 -9.15 -15.25 -11.21
C PRO A 79 -10.20 -14.29 -10.66
N ASP A 80 -11.14 -14.78 -9.87
CA ASP A 80 -12.21 -13.95 -9.31
C ASP A 80 -11.72 -12.98 -8.24
N LEU A 81 -10.53 -13.21 -7.67
CA LEU A 81 -9.85 -12.25 -6.80
C LEU A 81 -9.29 -11.04 -7.57
N PHE A 82 -9.07 -11.20 -8.89
CA PHE A 82 -8.49 -10.18 -9.76
C PHE A 82 -9.29 -10.04 -11.06
N PRO A 83 -10.53 -9.53 -11.01
CA PRO A 83 -11.39 -9.43 -12.18
C PRO A 83 -10.76 -8.62 -13.32
N GLN A 84 -9.92 -7.60 -13.02
CA GLN A 84 -9.23 -6.81 -14.03
C GLN A 84 -8.21 -7.65 -14.83
N TRP A 85 -7.53 -8.61 -14.20
CA TRP A 85 -6.67 -9.57 -14.87
C TRP A 85 -7.50 -10.64 -15.57
N ARG A 86 -8.54 -11.18 -14.94
CA ARG A 86 -9.42 -12.20 -15.49
C ARG A 86 -10.00 -11.79 -16.84
N ASP A 87 -10.47 -10.55 -16.93
CA ASP A 87 -11.17 -10.03 -18.11
C ASP A 87 -10.24 -9.82 -19.32
N ILE A 88 -8.93 -9.75 -19.12
CA ILE A 88 -7.92 -9.59 -20.18
C ILE A 88 -7.07 -10.84 -20.42
N SER A 89 -7.16 -11.85 -19.54
CA SER A 89 -6.30 -13.05 -19.60
C SER A 89 -6.51 -13.83 -20.90
N ASP A 90 -5.42 -14.02 -21.63
CA ASP A 90 -5.38 -14.80 -22.86
C ASP A 90 -5.85 -16.24 -22.60
N GLN A 91 -5.42 -16.84 -21.51
CA GLN A 91 -5.73 -18.23 -21.17
C GLN A 91 -7.21 -18.45 -20.84
N ILE A 92 -7.86 -17.45 -20.22
CA ILE A 92 -9.30 -17.51 -19.93
C ILE A 92 -10.09 -17.29 -21.21
N ARG A 93 -9.73 -16.30 -22.00
CA ARG A 93 -10.36 -15.98 -23.28
C ARG A 93 -10.31 -17.17 -24.26
N ASP A 94 -9.16 -17.85 -24.32
CA ASP A 94 -8.92 -18.93 -25.26
C ASP A 94 -9.34 -20.31 -24.69
N GLY A 95 -9.83 -20.36 -23.43
CA GLY A 95 -10.25 -21.61 -22.75
C GLY A 95 -9.10 -22.57 -22.47
N THR A 96 -7.87 -22.09 -22.45
CA THR A 96 -6.65 -22.89 -22.24
C THR A 96 -6.12 -22.88 -20.80
N ARG A 97 -6.80 -22.15 -19.89
CA ARG A 97 -6.38 -22.07 -18.49
C ARG A 97 -6.39 -23.43 -17.83
N ARG A 98 -5.26 -23.82 -17.31
CA ARG A 98 -5.12 -25.04 -16.51
C ARG A 98 -5.70 -24.86 -15.11
N PRO A 99 -6.16 -25.93 -14.45
CA PRO A 99 -6.51 -25.88 -13.04
C PRO A 99 -5.31 -25.40 -12.20
N LEU A 100 -5.62 -24.69 -11.11
CA LEU A 100 -4.59 -24.32 -10.15
C LEU A 100 -3.96 -25.58 -9.54
N PRO A 101 -2.63 -25.63 -9.42
CA PRO A 101 -1.98 -26.69 -8.67
C PRO A 101 -2.38 -26.61 -7.19
N PRO A 102 -2.32 -27.72 -6.44
CA PRO A 102 -2.57 -27.69 -5.01
C PRO A 102 -1.52 -26.80 -4.31
N MET A 103 -2.00 -25.77 -3.61
CA MET A 103 -1.19 -24.80 -2.86
C MET A 103 -1.90 -24.54 -1.52
N GLU A 104 -1.44 -25.17 -0.47
CA GLU A 104 -2.04 -25.00 0.87
C GLU A 104 -1.48 -23.78 1.60
N THR A 105 -0.30 -23.31 1.18
CA THR A 105 0.39 -22.19 1.82
C THR A 105 0.95 -21.22 0.80
N LEU A 106 1.20 -19.99 1.22
CA LEU A 106 1.86 -18.99 0.39
C LEU A 106 3.28 -19.44 0.01
N ASP A 107 4.01 -20.11 0.90
CA ASP A 107 5.34 -20.63 0.60
C ASP A 107 5.31 -21.65 -0.56
N ALA A 108 4.33 -22.56 -0.57
CA ALA A 108 4.13 -23.50 -1.67
C ALA A 108 3.82 -22.77 -3.00
N ALA A 109 3.00 -21.71 -2.95
CA ALA A 109 2.74 -20.89 -4.12
C ALA A 109 4.00 -20.17 -4.63
N LEU A 110 4.83 -19.65 -3.73
CA LEU A 110 6.10 -19.02 -4.09
C LEU A 110 7.12 -20.01 -4.66
N ASP A 111 7.11 -21.27 -4.22
CA ASP A 111 7.94 -22.33 -4.84
C ASP A 111 7.56 -22.56 -6.30
N LEU A 112 6.27 -22.50 -6.63
CA LEU A 112 5.80 -22.61 -8.01
C LEU A 112 6.20 -21.37 -8.84
N VAL A 113 6.17 -20.17 -8.24
CA VAL A 113 6.69 -18.97 -8.91
C VAL A 113 8.20 -19.11 -9.17
N GLU A 114 8.99 -19.57 -8.21
CA GLU A 114 10.43 -19.82 -8.40
C GLU A 114 10.70 -20.84 -9.51
N ALA A 115 9.84 -21.83 -9.64
CA ALA A 115 9.90 -22.82 -10.72
C ALA A 115 9.46 -22.29 -12.09
N GLY A 116 9.03 -21.02 -12.17
CA GLY A 116 8.57 -20.39 -13.41
C GLY A 116 7.21 -20.90 -13.91
N LEU A 117 6.37 -21.42 -13.00
CA LEU A 117 5.06 -21.98 -13.35
C LEU A 117 3.95 -20.94 -13.42
N GLY A 118 4.22 -19.71 -12.99
CA GLY A 118 3.29 -18.59 -13.02
C GLY A 118 3.73 -17.45 -12.12
N ILE A 119 2.82 -16.52 -11.91
CA ILE A 119 3.00 -15.32 -11.10
C ILE A 119 1.97 -15.25 -9.96
N LEU A 120 2.24 -14.41 -8.96
CA LEU A 120 1.31 -14.06 -7.89
C LEU A 120 1.12 -12.54 -7.83
N ILE A 121 -0.08 -12.08 -7.50
CA ILE A 121 -0.35 -10.68 -7.15
C ILE A 121 -0.58 -10.63 -5.63
N LEU A 122 0.29 -9.94 -4.91
CA LEU A 122 0.29 -9.88 -3.45
C LEU A 122 0.30 -8.43 -2.98
N PRO A 123 -0.18 -8.15 -1.76
CA PRO A 123 0.11 -6.89 -1.09
C PRO A 123 1.61 -6.72 -0.86
N MET A 124 2.12 -5.50 -0.96
CA MET A 124 3.55 -5.19 -0.80
C MET A 124 4.11 -5.68 0.55
N SER A 125 3.35 -5.56 1.63
CA SER A 125 3.77 -6.03 2.96
C SER A 125 4.03 -7.53 2.98
N VAL A 126 3.13 -8.31 2.36
CA VAL A 126 3.26 -9.77 2.25
C VAL A 126 4.44 -10.15 1.37
N ALA A 127 4.58 -9.52 0.20
CA ALA A 127 5.72 -9.76 -0.68
C ALA A 127 7.08 -9.45 -0.04
N ARG A 128 7.13 -8.45 0.85
CA ARG A 128 8.35 -8.13 1.63
C ARG A 128 8.62 -9.15 2.72
N GLN A 129 7.60 -9.60 3.43
CA GLN A 129 7.71 -10.60 4.50
C GLN A 129 8.25 -11.94 3.96
N PHE A 130 7.76 -12.36 2.79
CA PHE A 130 8.13 -13.60 2.13
C PHE A 130 9.13 -13.40 0.98
N SER A 131 9.96 -12.35 1.06
CA SER A 131 10.93 -12.04 0.02
C SER A 131 11.99 -13.13 -0.14
N ARG A 132 12.29 -13.50 -1.40
CA ARG A 132 13.28 -14.49 -1.77
C ARG A 132 14.27 -13.91 -2.79
N LYS A 133 15.53 -14.31 -2.74
CA LYS A 133 16.58 -13.79 -3.66
C LYS A 133 16.31 -14.11 -5.13
N SER A 134 15.63 -15.22 -5.40
CA SER A 134 15.24 -15.72 -6.71
C SER A 134 14.00 -15.02 -7.29
N LEU A 135 13.26 -14.27 -6.47
CA LEU A 135 12.03 -13.58 -6.86
C LEU A 135 12.21 -12.07 -6.92
N ARG A 136 11.33 -11.42 -7.66
CA ARG A 136 11.17 -9.96 -7.72
C ARG A 136 9.71 -9.60 -7.56
N ALA A 137 9.48 -8.54 -6.78
CA ALA A 137 8.18 -7.91 -6.65
C ALA A 137 8.19 -6.57 -7.39
N ARG A 138 7.15 -6.30 -8.18
CA ARG A 138 6.95 -5.03 -8.88
C ARG A 138 5.54 -4.52 -8.66
N PRO A 139 5.35 -3.23 -8.39
CA PRO A 139 4.02 -2.63 -8.30
C PRO A 139 3.18 -2.96 -9.53
N VAL A 140 1.91 -3.28 -9.32
CA VAL A 140 0.94 -3.51 -10.40
C VAL A 140 -0.05 -2.37 -10.43
N THR A 141 -0.26 -1.79 -11.60
CA THR A 141 -1.28 -0.76 -11.82
C THR A 141 -2.49 -1.34 -12.55
N GLY A 142 -3.67 -0.74 -12.32
CA GLY A 142 -4.92 -1.21 -12.91
C GLY A 142 -5.62 -2.34 -12.17
N VAL A 143 -5.15 -2.70 -10.97
CA VAL A 143 -5.85 -3.57 -10.00
C VAL A 143 -6.19 -2.78 -8.74
N PRO A 144 -7.22 -3.18 -7.97
CA PRO A 144 -7.57 -2.51 -6.73
C PRO A 144 -6.45 -2.60 -5.70
N GLU A 145 -6.23 -1.52 -4.96
CA GLU A 145 -5.34 -1.51 -3.81
C GLU A 145 -5.98 -2.25 -2.63
N PRO A 146 -5.32 -3.26 -2.05
CA PRO A 146 -5.79 -3.89 -0.82
C PRO A 146 -5.87 -2.87 0.31
N ARG A 147 -6.98 -2.81 1.02
CA ARG A 147 -7.20 -1.87 2.11
C ARG A 147 -7.10 -2.56 3.45
N ILE A 148 -6.44 -1.93 4.40
CA ILE A 148 -6.30 -2.41 5.76
C ILE A 148 -7.15 -1.54 6.67
N GLY A 149 -7.94 -2.19 7.50
CA GLY A 149 -8.73 -1.57 8.56
C GLY A 149 -8.33 -2.08 9.94
N LEU A 150 -8.80 -1.38 10.97
CA LEU A 150 -8.82 -1.84 12.35
C LEU A 150 -10.26 -2.15 12.70
N ALA A 151 -10.51 -3.34 13.22
CA ALA A 151 -11.82 -3.82 13.63
C ALA A 151 -11.84 -4.20 15.11
N TRP A 152 -12.98 -4.01 15.77
CA TRP A 152 -13.26 -4.43 17.15
C TRP A 152 -14.77 -4.61 17.33
N LEU A 153 -15.19 -5.34 18.37
CA LEU A 153 -16.60 -5.59 18.64
C LEU A 153 -17.37 -4.28 18.91
N GLU A 154 -18.56 -4.17 18.34
CA GLU A 154 -19.50 -3.10 18.64
C GLU A 154 -19.92 -3.18 20.11
N GLY A 155 -20.05 -2.01 20.76
CA GLY A 155 -20.39 -1.94 22.18
C GLY A 155 -19.23 -2.19 23.14
N SER A 156 -18.03 -2.45 22.67
CA SER A 156 -16.85 -2.47 23.55
C SER A 156 -16.61 -1.08 24.13
N THR A 157 -16.56 -1.00 25.46
CA THR A 157 -16.36 0.23 26.24
C THR A 157 -14.98 0.31 26.87
N ASP A 158 -14.06 -0.56 26.46
CA ASP A 158 -12.70 -0.59 26.99
C ASP A 158 -11.93 0.69 26.60
N PRO A 159 -11.48 1.51 27.57
CA PRO A 159 -10.73 2.72 27.30
C PRO A 159 -9.39 2.45 26.59
N VAL A 160 -8.84 1.23 26.70
CA VAL A 160 -7.62 0.83 26.01
C VAL A 160 -7.84 0.79 24.49
N ILE A 161 -9.01 0.36 24.03
CA ILE A 161 -9.37 0.37 22.61
C ILE A 161 -9.37 1.80 22.07
N GLU A 162 -10.01 2.74 22.76
CA GLU A 162 -10.03 4.14 22.35
C GLU A 162 -8.64 4.78 22.32
N GLU A 163 -7.81 4.41 23.28
CA GLU A 163 -6.43 4.88 23.34
C GLU A 163 -5.60 4.33 22.18
N PHE A 164 -5.72 3.03 21.88
CA PHE A 164 -5.06 2.39 20.75
C PHE A 164 -5.51 2.98 19.41
N ILE A 165 -6.79 3.21 19.20
CA ILE A 165 -7.33 3.90 18.02
C ILE A 165 -6.67 5.28 17.88
N GLY A 166 -6.50 5.98 19.01
CA GLY A 166 -5.80 7.26 19.05
C GLY A 166 -4.37 7.18 18.54
N VAL A 167 -3.62 6.16 18.97
CA VAL A 167 -2.22 5.92 18.55
C VAL A 167 -2.17 5.59 17.07
N VAL A 168 -3.00 4.65 16.60
CA VAL A 168 -3.03 4.22 15.18
C VAL A 168 -3.38 5.39 14.24
N ARG A 169 -4.24 6.31 14.69
CA ARG A 169 -4.58 7.53 13.95
C ARG A 169 -3.54 8.65 14.08
N GLY A 170 -2.39 8.39 14.68
CA GLY A 170 -1.30 9.35 14.84
C GLY A 170 -1.52 10.39 15.94
N ARG A 171 -2.41 10.13 16.91
CA ARG A 171 -2.54 10.99 18.10
C ARG A 171 -1.30 10.82 18.99
N THR A 172 -0.73 11.93 19.42
CA THR A 172 0.39 11.90 20.38
C THR A 172 -0.10 11.68 21.80
N ALA A 173 0.76 11.13 22.67
CA ALA A 173 0.49 10.93 24.10
C ALA A 173 0.06 12.21 24.85
N GLN A 174 0.26 13.38 24.26
CA GLN A 174 -0.11 14.69 24.83
C GLN A 174 -1.45 15.22 24.28
N SER A 175 -2.19 14.43 23.49
CA SER A 175 -3.48 14.85 22.96
C SER A 175 -4.52 14.93 24.09
N SER A 176 -5.15 16.10 24.25
CA SER A 176 -6.20 16.34 25.25
C SER A 176 -7.47 15.49 25.07
N ARG A 177 -7.54 14.68 23.99
CA ARG A 177 -8.67 13.78 23.70
C ARG A 177 -8.41 12.34 24.14
N GLN A 178 -7.29 12.05 24.78
CA GLN A 178 -7.05 10.72 25.34
C GLN A 178 -7.81 10.57 26.66
N PRO A 179 -8.54 9.44 26.88
CA PRO A 179 -9.27 9.19 28.12
C PRO A 179 -8.39 9.26 29.37
N SER A 180 -7.14 8.76 29.27
CA SER A 180 -6.15 8.83 30.36
C SER A 180 -5.74 10.25 30.73
N VAL A 181 -5.67 11.16 29.73
CA VAL A 181 -5.33 12.58 29.95
C VAL A 181 -6.55 13.33 30.50
N GLN A 182 -7.75 13.00 30.06
CA GLN A 182 -9.00 13.58 30.61
C GLN A 182 -9.18 13.18 32.08
N ALA A 183 -9.00 11.90 32.41
CA ALA A 183 -9.09 11.42 33.79
C ALA A 183 -8.06 12.12 34.71
N ALA A 184 -6.85 12.39 34.21
CA ALA A 184 -5.82 13.12 34.94
C ALA A 184 -6.16 14.61 35.10
N GLN A 185 -6.83 15.23 34.13
CA GLN A 185 -7.26 16.63 34.19
C GLN A 185 -8.46 16.80 35.13
N ASP A 186 -9.38 15.84 35.17
CA ASP A 186 -10.53 15.86 36.08
C ASP A 186 -10.13 15.57 37.54
N ALA A 187 -9.04 14.83 37.77
CA ALA A 187 -8.48 14.53 39.08
C ALA A 187 -7.58 15.66 39.62
N ALA A 188 -7.19 16.62 38.81
CA ALA A 188 -6.37 17.75 39.25
C ALA A 188 -7.20 18.72 40.11
N PRO A 189 -6.75 19.13 41.33
CA PRO A 189 -7.52 20.03 42.17
C PRO A 189 -7.68 21.38 41.46
N LYS A 190 -8.93 21.79 41.24
CA LYS A 190 -9.31 23.12 40.73
C LYS A 190 -8.70 24.18 41.66
N LYS A 191 -7.66 24.88 41.23
CA LYS A 191 -7.16 26.06 41.91
C LYS A 191 -8.28 27.10 41.94
N VAL A 192 -8.88 27.27 43.12
CA VAL A 192 -9.81 28.35 43.41
C VAL A 192 -9.04 29.65 43.21
N ARG A 193 -9.40 30.39 42.18
CA ARG A 193 -9.00 31.79 42.02
C ARG A 193 -9.74 32.60 43.07
N GLY A 194 -9.02 32.86 44.17
CA GLY A 194 -9.46 33.81 45.16
C GLY A 194 -9.52 35.22 44.55
N SER A 195 -10.69 35.81 44.63
CA SER A 195 -10.93 37.21 44.36
C SER A 195 -10.32 38.06 45.51
N ALA A 196 -9.40 38.94 45.14
CA ALA A 196 -9.05 40.10 45.95
C ALA A 196 -8.62 41.16 44.94
N GLY A 197 -9.23 42.29 44.86
CA GLY A 197 -9.41 43.36 45.81
C GLY A 197 -8.86 44.61 45.15
N LYS A 198 -9.74 45.50 44.86
CA LYS A 198 -9.68 46.86 44.34
C LYS A 198 -8.54 47.71 44.97
N GLY A 199 -7.81 48.48 44.15
CA GLY A 199 -6.94 49.55 44.62
C GLY A 199 -6.38 50.35 43.42
N GLY A 200 -6.86 51.56 43.25
CA GLY A 200 -6.63 52.44 42.14
C GLY A 200 -5.31 53.28 42.25
N SER A 201 -5.05 53.96 41.21
CA SER A 201 -4.53 55.35 41.13
C SER A 201 -3.64 55.54 39.88
N THR A 202 -4.15 56.34 38.98
CA THR A 202 -3.61 57.53 38.32
C THR A 202 -2.20 57.50 37.72
N GLY A 203 -2.11 57.89 36.43
CA GLY A 203 -1.06 58.79 36.02
C GLY A 203 -0.43 58.55 34.62
N ALA A 204 -0.90 59.39 33.68
CA ALA A 204 -0.15 60.08 32.63
C ALA A 204 0.47 59.32 31.45
N ALA A 205 -0.16 59.44 30.34
CA ALA A 205 0.24 60.02 29.07
C ALA A 205 1.75 60.02 28.67
N ARG A 206 2.00 59.42 27.49
CA ARG A 206 2.70 60.06 26.37
C ARG A 206 2.83 59.09 25.16
N VAL A 207 2.28 59.53 24.07
CA VAL A 207 2.60 59.15 22.65
C VAL A 207 3.28 60.43 22.10
N PRO A 208 3.97 60.50 20.96
CA PRO A 208 4.25 59.57 19.87
C PRO A 208 5.69 59.71 19.26
N ALA A 209 6.03 58.92 18.24
CA ALA A 209 6.69 59.27 16.95
C ALA A 209 7.24 57.99 16.30
N LYS A 210 6.85 57.54 15.17
CA LYS A 210 6.95 57.89 13.75
C LYS A 210 8.42 57.98 13.25
N ALA A 211 8.80 56.96 12.38
CA ALA A 211 9.68 57.01 11.23
C ALA A 211 9.73 55.59 10.66
N ALA A 212 9.25 55.21 9.52
CA ALA A 212 9.51 55.57 8.13
C ALA A 212 10.94 55.15 7.69
N GLY A 213 11.04 54.12 6.89
CA GLY A 213 12.23 53.66 6.22
C GLY A 213 11.92 52.76 5.07
N LYS A 214 11.81 53.33 3.90
CA LYS A 214 11.66 52.80 2.54
C LYS A 214 13.01 52.30 2.00
N GLY A 215 12.98 51.25 1.15
CA GLY A 215 14.08 50.85 0.29
C GLY A 215 13.69 49.52 -0.37
N SER A 216 13.11 49.38 -1.49
CA SER A 216 13.39 49.69 -2.90
C SER A 216 14.76 49.16 -3.35
N GLY A 217 14.76 48.07 -4.09
CA GLY A 217 15.89 47.50 -4.78
C GLY A 217 15.42 46.55 -5.88
N LYS A 218 15.27 47.12 -7.06
CA LYS A 218 14.92 46.56 -8.37
C LYS A 218 16.24 46.42 -9.18
N SER A 219 16.44 45.32 -9.88
CA SER A 219 17.19 45.22 -11.17
C SER A 219 17.18 43.73 -11.57
N THR A 220 16.52 43.38 -12.62
CA THR A 220 16.78 43.49 -14.07
C THR A 220 17.74 42.44 -14.62
N THR A 221 17.12 41.53 -15.44
CA THR A 221 17.48 41.14 -16.81
C THR A 221 18.89 40.64 -17.14
N THR A 222 18.98 39.50 -17.81
CA THR A 222 19.41 39.30 -19.21
C THR A 222 19.34 37.81 -19.53
N ALA A 223 18.65 37.38 -20.44
CA ALA A 223 18.58 37.03 -21.86
C ALA A 223 19.91 36.60 -22.51
N GLY A 224 19.85 35.48 -23.21
CA GLY A 224 20.82 34.94 -24.13
C GLY A 224 20.68 33.42 -24.20
N GLY A 225 20.10 32.71 -25.11
CA GLY A 225 20.08 32.91 -26.56
C GLY A 225 21.29 32.22 -27.20
N THR A 226 21.14 30.95 -27.65
CA THR A 226 21.69 30.56 -28.97
C THR A 226 21.25 29.15 -29.36
N ALA A 227 20.79 29.07 -30.55
CA ALA A 227 20.42 27.91 -31.33
C ALA A 227 21.67 27.18 -31.87
N GLY A 228 21.56 25.87 -32.01
CA GLY A 228 22.53 25.03 -32.71
C GLY A 228 21.82 23.85 -33.37
N ARG A 229 21.59 23.97 -34.54
CA ARG A 229 21.17 23.36 -35.77
C ARG A 229 22.27 22.40 -36.28
N GLY A 230 21.86 21.28 -36.79
CA GLY A 230 22.66 20.42 -37.68
C GLY A 230 22.68 18.97 -37.18
N THR A 231 22.49 17.89 -37.92
CA THR A 231 22.27 17.67 -39.36
C THR A 231 21.87 16.20 -39.51
N ARG A 232 21.08 15.96 -40.51
CA ARG A 232 20.67 14.66 -41.05
C ARG A 232 21.88 13.78 -41.39
N SER A 233 21.78 12.47 -41.21
CA SER A 233 22.35 11.53 -42.17
C SER A 233 21.51 10.26 -42.24
N ALA A 234 21.05 9.98 -43.43
CA ALA A 234 20.41 8.78 -43.91
C ALA A 234 21.45 7.90 -44.63
N SER A 235 21.38 6.60 -44.47
CA SER A 235 21.83 5.59 -45.44
C SER A 235 21.09 4.30 -45.09
N LYS A 236 20.17 3.77 -45.83
CA LYS A 236 20.11 3.14 -47.16
C LYS A 236 21.12 1.96 -47.35
N GLY A 237 20.53 0.81 -47.57
CA GLY A 237 21.11 -0.31 -48.32
C GLY A 237 21.03 -1.61 -47.53
N ALA A 238 20.44 -2.64 -47.90
CA ALA A 238 20.00 -3.37 -49.06
C ALA A 238 20.12 -4.87 -48.76
N LYS A 239 19.03 -5.60 -49.01
CA LYS A 239 18.90 -6.81 -49.85
C LYS A 239 19.68 -8.04 -49.45
N ALA A 240 18.95 -9.11 -49.06
CA ALA A 240 18.41 -10.23 -49.87
C ALA A 240 19.32 -11.46 -49.91
N SER A 241 18.81 -12.57 -49.56
CA SER A 241 18.74 -13.91 -50.24
C SER A 241 18.56 -14.96 -49.16
N GLY A 242 17.55 -15.80 -49.15
CA GLY A 242 17.11 -16.71 -50.16
C GLY A 242 17.70 -18.06 -49.87
N GLY A 243 16.89 -18.96 -49.29
CA GLY A 243 17.35 -20.34 -49.07
C GLY A 243 16.29 -21.23 -48.40
N LYS A 244 15.34 -21.70 -49.16
CA LYS A 244 14.60 -22.94 -49.01
C LYS A 244 15.23 -23.93 -50.03
N PRO A 245 14.97 -25.21 -50.03
CA PRO A 245 14.37 -26.22 -49.11
C PRO A 245 15.11 -27.56 -49.11
N LYS A 246 14.58 -28.58 -48.42
CA LYS A 246 14.42 -30.01 -48.71
C LYS A 246 14.24 -30.75 -47.39
N GLY A 247 13.20 -31.38 -47.05
CA GLY A 247 12.48 -32.47 -47.64
C GLY A 247 13.19 -33.80 -47.47
N HIS A 248 12.86 -34.54 -46.37
CA HIS A 248 12.98 -35.99 -46.41
C HIS A 248 11.89 -36.60 -45.54
N ALA A 249 11.05 -37.32 -46.25
CA ALA A 249 10.09 -38.27 -45.73
C ALA A 249 10.80 -39.66 -45.62
N SER A 250 10.30 -40.48 -44.74
CA SER A 250 10.34 -41.95 -44.73
C SER A 250 10.64 -42.48 -43.32
N LYS A 251 10.06 -43.49 -42.70
CA LYS A 251 9.21 -44.60 -43.13
C LYS A 251 8.72 -45.32 -41.87
N ARG A 252 7.51 -45.77 -41.90
CA ARG A 252 6.92 -46.92 -41.22
C ARG A 252 7.83 -47.93 -40.53
N GLY A 253 7.36 -48.39 -39.35
CA GLY A 253 7.77 -49.63 -38.70
C GLY A 253 6.71 -50.06 -37.69
N ARG A 254 5.85 -51.00 -38.06
CA ARG A 254 4.95 -51.78 -37.21
C ARG A 254 5.80 -52.74 -36.32
N ARG A 255 5.46 -52.80 -35.05
CA ARG A 255 5.02 -54.07 -34.40
C ARG A 255 4.33 -53.72 -33.08
#